data_19d3749760f10607f244826b3b1acd0d
#
_entry.id   19d3749760f10607f244826b3b1acd0d
#
_cell.length_a   1.000
_cell.length_b   1.000
_cell.length_c   1.000
_cell.angle_alpha   90.00
_cell.angle_beta   90.00
_cell.angle_gamma   90.00
#
_symmetry.space_group_name_H-M   'P 1'
#
loop_
_entity.id
_entity.type
_entity.pdbx_description
1 polymer ?
#
loop_
_entity_poly.entity_id
_entity_poly.type
_entity_poly.pdbx_seq_one_letter_code
_entity_poly.pdbx_strand_id
1 'polypeptide(L)' 'MNVHMPMAEAVRQACSTAALQAYDDAGVSGLCHEGRWEYAVDAMRGLPLRPLIEALLRAAANEVGGGHAS' A
#
# COMPACT_ATOMS: atom_id res chain seq x y z
N MET A 1 -13.42 -14.36 12.70
CA MET A 1 -12.75 -13.06 12.73
C MET A 1 -12.90 -12.34 11.39
N ASN A 2 -13.28 -11.07 11.42
CA ASN A 2 -13.48 -10.29 10.21
C ASN A 2 -12.16 -9.68 9.77
N VAL A 3 -11.69 -10.06 8.57
CA VAL A 3 -10.43 -9.52 8.02
C VAL A 3 -10.67 -8.42 7.00
N HIS A 4 -11.93 -8.11 6.69
CA HIS A 4 -12.24 -7.17 5.62
C HIS A 4 -11.81 -5.73 5.93
N MET A 5 -12.12 -5.24 7.12
CA MET A 5 -11.77 -3.86 7.47
C MET A 5 -10.27 -3.67 7.67
N PRO A 6 -9.58 -4.56 8.40
CA PRO A 6 -8.12 -4.44 8.49
C PRO A 6 -7.45 -4.50 7.12
N MET A 7 -7.94 -5.34 6.21
CA MET A 7 -7.40 -5.45 4.87
C MET A 7 -7.64 -4.15 4.08
N ALA A 8 -8.85 -3.62 4.15
CA ALA A 8 -9.18 -2.36 3.47
C ALA A 8 -8.31 -1.21 3.97
N GLU A 9 -8.09 -1.13 5.28
CA GLU A 9 -7.22 -0.11 5.86
C GLU A 9 -5.77 -0.28 5.41
N ALA A 10 -5.29 -1.52 5.33
CA ALA A 10 -3.94 -1.79 4.86
C ALA A 10 -3.77 -1.38 3.40
N VAL A 11 -4.78 -1.63 2.56
CA VAL A 11 -4.74 -1.20 1.17
C VAL A 11 -4.75 0.32 1.08
N ARG A 12 -5.59 0.98 1.86
CA ARG A 12 -5.62 2.45 1.91
C ARG A 12 -4.26 3.01 2.30
N GLN A 13 -3.65 2.43 3.32
CA GLN A 13 -2.33 2.86 3.80
C GLN A 13 -1.27 2.68 2.72
N ALA A 14 -1.29 1.54 2.03
CA ALA A 14 -0.34 1.27 0.95
C ALA A 14 -0.51 2.27 -0.19
N CYS A 15 -1.74 2.60 -0.55
CA CYS A 15 -2.01 3.60 -1.58
C CYS A 15 -1.51 4.98 -1.17
N SER A 16 -1.78 5.38 0.07
CA SER A 16 -1.34 6.68 0.58
C SER A 16 0.18 6.79 0.59
N THR A 17 0.85 5.74 1.06
CA THR A 17 2.30 5.71 1.12
C THR A 17 2.91 5.79 -0.28
N ALA A 18 2.35 5.02 -1.23
CA ALA A 18 2.84 5.05 -2.61
C ALA A 18 2.68 6.42 -3.23
N ALA A 19 1.54 7.06 -2.99
CA ALA A 19 1.28 8.39 -3.54
C ALA A 19 2.23 9.44 -2.97
N LEU A 20 2.43 9.44 -1.65
CA LEU A 20 3.32 10.39 -1.00
C LEU A 20 4.75 10.20 -1.45
N GLN A 21 5.20 8.96 -1.55
CA GLN A 21 6.55 8.66 -1.98
C GLN A 21 6.79 9.11 -3.42
N ALA A 22 5.84 8.83 -4.30
CA ALA A 22 5.95 9.26 -5.69
C ALA A 22 5.94 10.78 -5.82
N TYR A 23 5.13 11.46 -5.03
CA TYR A 23 5.07 12.91 -5.01
C TYR A 23 6.42 13.50 -4.59
N ASP A 24 7.02 12.95 -3.54
CA ASP A 24 8.32 13.40 -3.07
C ASP A 24 9.42 13.14 -4.10
N ASP A 25 9.43 11.94 -4.68
CA ASP A 25 10.42 11.56 -5.69
C ASP A 25 10.35 12.47 -6.90
N ALA A 26 9.14 12.77 -7.34
CA ALA A 26 8.92 13.67 -8.48
C ALA A 26 9.42 15.09 -8.16
N GLY A 27 9.24 15.53 -6.92
CA GLY A 27 9.75 16.82 -6.48
C GLY A 27 11.26 16.88 -6.50
N VAL A 28 11.92 15.81 -6.06
CA VAL A 28 13.38 15.70 -6.10
C VAL A 28 13.87 15.74 -7.55
N SER A 29 13.13 15.15 -8.48
CA SER A 29 13.47 15.14 -9.91
C SER A 29 13.17 16.48 -10.58
N GLY A 30 12.62 17.45 -9.85
CA GLY A 30 12.40 18.79 -10.38
C GLY A 30 11.07 19.00 -11.08
N LEU A 31 10.12 18.08 -10.93
CA LEU A 31 8.81 18.23 -11.53
C LEU A 31 8.00 19.32 -10.83
N CYS A 32 7.14 20.01 -11.60
CA CYS A 32 6.24 21.02 -11.06
C CYS A 32 5.11 20.35 -10.28
N HIS A 33 4.28 21.15 -9.60
CA HIS A 33 3.21 20.64 -8.76
C HIS A 33 2.26 19.71 -9.54
N GLU A 34 1.88 20.08 -10.74
CA GLU A 34 1.00 19.25 -11.56
C GLU A 34 1.64 17.91 -11.92
N GLY A 35 2.92 17.94 -12.29
CA GLY A 35 3.65 16.73 -12.60
C GLY A 35 3.79 15.82 -11.40
N ARG A 36 4.03 16.41 -10.23
CA ARG A 36 4.11 15.65 -8.99
C ARG A 36 2.78 14.98 -8.67
N TRP A 37 1.68 15.70 -8.88
CA TRP A 37 0.34 15.16 -8.66
C TRP A 37 0.04 13.99 -9.59
N GLU A 38 0.36 14.14 -10.88
CA GLU A 38 0.16 13.05 -11.85
C GLU A 38 0.98 11.83 -11.48
N TYR A 39 2.19 12.04 -11.03
CA TYR A 39 3.08 10.95 -10.62
C TYR A 39 2.47 10.19 -9.43
N ALA A 40 1.93 10.91 -8.46
CA ALA A 40 1.30 10.32 -7.29
C ALA A 40 0.07 9.50 -7.68
N VAL A 41 -0.77 10.04 -8.57
CA VAL A 41 -1.97 9.34 -9.04
C VAL A 41 -1.58 8.06 -9.79
N ASP A 42 -0.55 8.14 -10.64
CA ASP A 42 -0.08 6.97 -11.38
C ASP A 42 0.46 5.90 -10.43
N ALA A 43 1.14 6.30 -9.37
CA ALA A 43 1.66 5.35 -8.39
C ALA A 43 0.52 4.61 -7.70
N MET A 44 -0.57 5.30 -7.38
CA MET A 44 -1.74 4.66 -6.80
C MET A 44 -2.39 3.69 -7.77
N ARG A 45 -2.55 4.12 -9.03
CA ARG A 45 -3.17 3.28 -10.07
C ARG A 45 -2.35 2.05 -10.39
N GLY A 46 -1.03 2.18 -10.30
CA GLY A 46 -0.11 1.08 -10.60
C GLY A 46 0.22 0.21 -9.42
N LEU A 47 -0.35 0.47 -8.24
CA LEU A 47 -0.06 -0.32 -7.05
C LEU A 47 -0.44 -1.79 -7.30
N PRO A 48 0.52 -2.72 -7.15
CA PRO A 48 0.22 -4.14 -7.40
C PRO A 48 -0.62 -4.72 -6.26
N LEU A 49 -1.91 -4.82 -6.48
CA LEU A 49 -2.86 -5.21 -5.44
C LEU A 49 -2.80 -6.70 -5.11
N ARG A 50 -2.59 -7.56 -6.11
CA ARG A 50 -2.55 -9.01 -5.87
C ARG A 50 -1.45 -9.40 -4.89
N PRO A 51 -0.19 -9.02 -5.10
CA PRO A 51 0.86 -9.34 -4.13
C PRO A 51 0.59 -8.75 -2.75
N LEU A 52 0.03 -7.55 -2.70
CA LEU A 52 -0.31 -6.90 -1.44
C LEU A 52 -1.34 -7.71 -0.68
N ILE A 53 -2.42 -8.11 -1.35
CA ILE A 53 -3.50 -8.90 -0.73
C ILE A 53 -2.96 -10.25 -0.27
N GLU A 54 -2.14 -10.90 -1.09
CA GLU A 54 -1.54 -12.19 -0.72
C GLU A 54 -0.66 -12.06 0.50
N ALA A 55 0.13 -11.00 0.56
CA ALA A 55 0.99 -10.75 1.73
C ALA A 55 0.17 -10.51 2.99
N LEU A 56 -0.92 -9.76 2.88
CA LEU A 56 -1.81 -9.49 4.01
C LEU A 56 -2.49 -10.75 4.50
N LEU A 57 -2.93 -11.61 3.58
CA LEU A 57 -3.54 -12.88 3.94
C LEU A 57 -2.55 -13.80 4.62
N ARG A 58 -1.31 -13.83 4.12
CA ARG A 58 -0.25 -14.63 4.75
C ARG A 58 0.06 -14.13 6.15
N ALA A 59 0.14 -12.82 6.33
CA ALA A 59 0.41 -12.23 7.64
C ALA A 59 -0.70 -12.58 8.63
N ALA A 60 -1.95 -12.52 8.19
CA ALA A 60 -3.09 -12.88 9.04
C ALA A 60 -3.05 -14.36 9.42
N ALA A 61 -2.73 -15.22 8.47
CA ALA A 61 -2.62 -16.66 8.71
C ALA A 61 -1.48 -16.98 9.67
N ASN A 62 -0.33 -16.32 9.47
CA ASN A 62 0.82 -16.53 10.34
C ASN A 62 0.55 -16.06 11.76
N GLU A 63 -0.15 -14.95 11.90
CA GLU A 63 -0.49 -14.41 13.20
C GLU A 63 -1.35 -15.39 13.99
N VAL A 64 -2.36 -15.97 13.33
CA VAL A 64 -3.23 -16.97 13.94
C VAL A 64 -2.42 -18.24 14.24
N GLY A 65 -1.65 -18.71 13.27
CA GLY A 65 -0.82 -19.90 13.45
C GLY A 65 0.24 -19.73 14.50
N GLY A 66 0.87 -18.56 14.53
CA GLY A 66 1.89 -18.23 15.53
C GLY A 66 1.35 -18.29 16.94
N GLY A 67 0.13 -17.78 17.14
CA GLY A 67 -0.51 -17.84 18.44
C GLY A 67 -0.74 -19.25 18.91
N HIS A 68 -1.03 -20.15 18.02
CA HIS A 68 -1.23 -21.55 18.36
C HIS A 68 0.05 -22.32 18.58
N ALA A 69 1.08 -21.93 17.88
CA ALA A 69 2.35 -22.64 17.98
C ALA A 69 3.03 -22.46 19.33
N SER A 70 2.70 -21.42 20.02
CA SER A 70 3.32 -21.13 21.32
C SER A 70 2.70 -21.90 22.47
#